data_2fd77d09e17802374494a70fca88af67
#
_entry.id   2fd77d09e17802374494a70fca88af67
#
_cell.length_a   1.000
_cell.length_b   1.000
_cell.length_c   1.000
_cell.angle_alpha   90.00
_cell.angle_beta   90.00
_cell.angle_gamma   90.00
#
_symmetry.space_group_name_H-M   'P 1'
#
loop_
_entity.id
_entity.type
_entity.pdbx_description
1 polymer ?
#
loop_
_entity_poly.entity_id
_entity_poly.type
_entity_poly.pdbx_seq_one_letter_code
_entity_poly.pdbx_strand_id
1 'polypeptide(L)'
;MDAETLNVKYMSENGHEVPKESLSAGEQQLMVISILWALAICSKKKLPVIIDTPLSRLDSLHRTALITTYFPNAGEQTIILSTDSEIDASYYELMKDNVGDEFTLEYDEISKSTSIKKGYLIGANV
;
A
#
# COMPACT_ATOMS: atom_id res chain seq x y z
N MET A 1 19.15 9.54 -5.14
CA MET A 1 19.65 9.50 -3.73
C MET A 1 21.13 9.81 -3.75
N ASP A 2 21.56 10.72 -2.94
CA ASP A 2 22.97 11.07 -2.78
C ASP A 2 23.69 9.95 -2.01
N ALA A 3 24.80 9.45 -2.54
CA ALA A 3 25.46 8.26 -1.99
C ALA A 3 26.23 8.53 -0.66
N GLU A 4 26.63 9.79 -0.42
CA GLU A 4 27.37 10.17 0.77
C GLU A 4 26.47 10.57 1.93
N THR A 5 25.39 11.31 1.62
CA THR A 5 24.48 11.85 2.63
C THR A 5 23.20 11.03 2.82
N LEU A 6 22.94 10.09 1.91
CA LEU A 6 21.68 9.32 1.81
C LEU A 6 20.43 10.20 1.62
N ASN A 7 20.62 11.47 1.25
CA ASN A 7 19.51 12.36 1.00
C ASN A 7 18.80 12.00 -0.30
N VAL A 8 17.48 11.95 -0.25
CA VAL A 8 16.63 11.76 -1.41
C VAL A 8 16.30 13.12 -1.99
N LYS A 9 16.72 13.34 -3.24
CA LYS A 9 16.38 14.54 -4.01
C LYS A 9 15.30 14.21 -5.03
N TYR A 10 14.29 15.06 -5.10
CA TYR A 10 13.23 14.98 -6.10
C TYR A 10 13.60 15.85 -7.28
N MET A 11 13.49 15.26 -8.46
CA MET A 11 13.79 15.97 -9.70
C MET A 11 12.54 15.97 -10.57
N SER A 12 12.15 17.12 -11.08
CA SER A 12 11.13 17.23 -12.11
C SER A 12 11.62 16.62 -13.43
N GLU A 13 10.72 16.39 -14.37
CA GLU A 13 11.07 15.93 -15.73
C GLU A 13 12.08 16.86 -16.42
N ASN A 14 12.06 18.15 -16.08
CA ASN A 14 12.99 19.16 -16.60
C ASN A 14 14.33 19.22 -15.83
N GLY A 15 14.59 18.30 -14.90
CA GLY A 15 15.83 18.22 -14.14
C GLY A 15 15.98 19.27 -13.02
N HIS A 16 14.91 19.96 -12.63
CA HIS A 16 14.92 20.87 -11.48
C HIS A 16 14.61 20.12 -10.19
N GLU A 17 15.32 20.47 -9.12
CA GLU A 17 15.05 19.92 -7.79
C GLU A 17 13.70 20.45 -7.27
N VAL A 18 12.84 19.53 -6.85
CA VAL A 18 11.52 19.83 -6.28
C VAL A 18 11.62 19.74 -4.76
N PRO A 19 11.28 20.79 -4.00
CA PRO A 19 11.29 20.74 -2.55
C PRO A 19 10.30 19.69 -2.03
N LYS A 20 10.70 18.91 -1.02
CA LYS A 20 9.86 17.87 -0.43
C LYS A 20 8.52 18.42 0.10
N GLU A 21 8.57 19.66 0.59
CA GLU A 21 7.42 20.36 1.17
C GLU A 21 6.37 20.74 0.11
N SER A 22 6.74 20.74 -1.17
CA SER A 22 5.82 21.00 -2.28
C SER A 22 5.06 19.76 -2.75
N LEU A 23 5.43 18.57 -2.26
CA LEU A 23 4.75 17.32 -2.61
C LEU A 23 3.44 17.20 -1.85
N SER A 24 2.39 16.77 -2.54
CA SER A 24 1.13 16.37 -1.92
C SER A 24 1.32 15.16 -1.00
N ALA A 25 0.36 14.93 -0.10
CA ALA A 25 0.41 13.79 0.82
C ALA A 25 0.44 12.44 0.07
N GLY A 26 -0.26 12.34 -1.07
CA GLY A 26 -0.25 11.15 -1.91
C GLY A 26 1.12 10.92 -2.58
N GLU A 27 1.74 11.98 -3.13
CA GLU A 27 3.08 11.89 -3.73
C GLU A 27 4.14 11.52 -2.69
N GLN A 28 4.05 12.06 -1.47
CA GLN A 28 4.93 11.66 -0.36
C GLN A 28 4.75 10.18 0.00
N GLN A 29 3.51 9.68 0.00
CA GLN A 29 3.23 8.27 0.25
C GLN A 29 3.81 7.37 -0.84
N LEU A 30 3.61 7.69 -2.11
CA LEU A 30 4.18 6.96 -3.25
C LEU A 30 5.71 6.91 -3.19
N MET A 31 6.33 8.01 -2.78
CA MET A 31 7.76 8.08 -2.59
C MET A 31 8.25 7.07 -1.54
N VAL A 32 7.63 7.07 -0.37
CA VAL A 32 8.00 6.14 0.71
C VAL A 32 7.86 4.70 0.25
N ILE A 33 6.75 4.37 -0.42
CA ILE A 33 6.50 3.04 -0.99
C ILE A 33 7.59 2.69 -2.01
N SER A 34 7.96 3.62 -2.90
CA SER A 34 8.98 3.38 -3.93
C SER A 34 10.36 3.13 -3.33
N ILE A 35 10.73 3.85 -2.27
CA ILE A 35 12.00 3.65 -1.56
C ILE A 35 12.00 2.28 -0.87
N LEU A 36 10.91 1.94 -0.17
CA LEU A 36 10.79 0.65 0.50
C LEU A 36 10.86 -0.51 -0.49
N TRP A 37 10.22 -0.37 -1.66
CA TRP A 37 10.27 -1.37 -2.71
C TRP A 37 11.67 -1.52 -3.30
N ALA A 38 12.36 -0.41 -3.57
CA ALA A 38 13.74 -0.44 -4.01
C ALA A 38 14.66 -1.13 -2.99
N LEU A 39 14.50 -0.83 -1.70
CA LEU A 39 15.25 -1.48 -0.63
C LEU A 39 14.93 -2.98 -0.53
N ALA A 40 13.66 -3.36 -0.69
CA ALA A 40 13.27 -4.77 -0.70
C ALA A 40 13.91 -5.53 -1.85
N ILE A 41 13.93 -4.95 -3.06
CA ILE A 41 14.60 -5.54 -4.24
C ILE A 41 16.12 -5.65 -4.02
N CYS A 42 16.75 -4.63 -3.44
CA CYS A 42 18.19 -4.63 -3.16
C CYS A 42 18.58 -5.56 -1.99
N SER A 43 17.64 -5.85 -1.12
CA SER A 43 17.85 -6.77 0.00
C SER A 43 17.90 -8.20 -0.51
N LYS A 44 18.95 -8.93 -0.15
CA LYS A 44 19.03 -10.38 -0.42
C LYS A 44 18.16 -11.20 0.54
N LYS A 45 17.50 -10.56 1.49
CA LYS A 45 16.64 -11.21 2.49
C LYS A 45 15.20 -11.20 2.02
N LYS A 46 14.55 -12.34 2.07
CA LYS A 46 13.14 -12.53 1.78
C LYS A 46 12.32 -12.17 3.03
N LEU A 47 11.94 -10.92 3.15
CA LEU A 47 11.16 -10.42 4.28
C LEU A 47 9.70 -10.23 3.86
N PRO A 48 8.73 -10.51 4.75
CA PRO A 48 7.35 -10.15 4.52
C PRO A 48 7.21 -8.62 4.54
N VAL A 49 6.33 -8.10 3.70
CA VAL A 49 5.98 -6.68 3.63
C VAL A 49 4.61 -6.49 4.23
N ILE A 50 4.50 -5.64 5.26
CA ILE A 50 3.23 -5.29 5.91
C ILE A 50 2.96 -3.83 5.62
N ILE A 51 1.80 -3.54 5.04
CA ILE A 51 1.42 -2.20 4.60
C ILE A 51 0.07 -1.85 5.20
N ASP A 52 0.03 -0.79 5.99
CA ASP A 52 -1.18 -0.28 6.60
C ASP A 52 -1.75 0.88 5.80
N THR A 53 -3.03 0.78 5.44
CA THR A 53 -3.82 1.79 4.71
C THR A 53 -3.09 2.40 3.49
N PRO A 54 -2.57 1.58 2.56
CA PRO A 54 -1.67 2.06 1.50
C PRO A 54 -2.35 2.93 0.44
N LEU A 55 -3.67 2.89 0.32
CA LEU A 55 -4.41 3.56 -0.75
C LEU A 55 -5.13 4.83 -0.29
N SER A 56 -5.15 5.13 1.01
CA SER A 56 -6.03 6.15 1.62
C SER A 56 -5.86 7.58 1.08
N ARG A 57 -4.66 7.93 0.62
CA ARG A 57 -4.32 9.29 0.17
C ARG A 57 -4.04 9.39 -1.33
N LEU A 58 -4.36 8.35 -2.08
CA LEU A 58 -4.07 8.25 -3.49
C LEU A 58 -5.32 8.44 -4.34
N ASP A 59 -5.14 9.03 -5.51
CA ASP A 59 -6.16 9.04 -6.55
C ASP A 59 -6.34 7.65 -7.20
N SER A 60 -7.36 7.51 -8.03
CA SER A 60 -7.72 6.23 -8.65
C SER A 60 -6.63 5.66 -9.55
N LEU A 61 -5.86 6.52 -10.24
CA LEU A 61 -4.78 6.07 -11.12
C LEU A 61 -3.65 5.41 -10.32
N HIS A 62 -3.21 6.09 -9.25
CA HIS A 62 -2.14 5.59 -8.39
C HIS A 62 -2.58 4.37 -7.56
N ARG A 63 -3.86 4.33 -7.10
CA ARG A 63 -4.42 3.14 -6.44
C ARG A 63 -4.36 1.92 -7.36
N THR A 64 -4.82 2.07 -8.60
CA THR A 64 -4.78 0.99 -9.60
C THR A 64 -3.34 0.52 -9.83
N ALA A 65 -2.39 1.44 -9.99
CA ALA A 65 -0.98 1.08 -10.19
C ALA A 65 -0.38 0.30 -9.01
N LEU A 66 -0.70 0.69 -7.77
CA LEU A 66 -0.25 -0.06 -6.59
C LEU A 66 -0.84 -1.46 -6.55
N ILE A 67 -2.15 -1.60 -6.80
CA ILE A 67 -2.86 -2.87 -6.78
C ILE A 67 -2.33 -3.83 -7.84
N THR A 68 -2.16 -3.35 -9.06
CA THR A 68 -1.81 -4.22 -10.20
C THR A 68 -0.32 -4.47 -10.35
N THR A 69 0.52 -3.57 -9.85
CA THR A 69 1.97 -3.62 -10.09
C THR A 69 2.77 -3.82 -8.81
N TYR A 70 2.50 -3.02 -7.77
CA TYR A 70 3.31 -3.05 -6.57
C TYR A 70 2.98 -4.23 -5.65
N PHE A 71 1.72 -4.40 -5.26
CA PHE A 71 1.34 -5.42 -4.28
C PHE A 71 1.72 -6.84 -4.69
N PRO A 72 1.52 -7.27 -5.96
CA PRO A 72 1.93 -8.61 -6.39
C PRO A 72 3.46 -8.82 -6.38
N ASN A 73 4.24 -7.74 -6.38
CA ASN A 73 5.70 -7.78 -6.50
C ASN A 73 6.44 -7.19 -5.29
N ALA A 74 5.72 -6.80 -4.23
CA ALA A 74 6.31 -6.11 -3.08
C ALA A 74 7.23 -7.01 -2.24
N GLY A 75 6.97 -8.31 -2.22
CA GLY A 75 7.75 -9.28 -1.46
C GLY A 75 7.25 -10.71 -1.69
N GLU A 76 7.83 -11.70 -1.03
CA GLU A 76 7.34 -13.09 -1.08
C GLU A 76 6.00 -13.25 -0.37
N GLN A 77 5.77 -12.47 0.66
CA GLN A 77 4.50 -12.35 1.35
C GLN A 77 4.19 -10.87 1.56
N THR A 78 3.06 -10.42 1.06
CA THR A 78 2.55 -9.06 1.25
C THR A 78 1.28 -9.12 2.07
N ILE A 79 1.27 -8.44 3.21
CA ILE A 79 0.10 -8.30 4.10
C ILE A 79 -0.40 -6.87 3.99
N ILE A 80 -1.63 -6.70 3.54
CA ILE A 80 -2.27 -5.40 3.37
C ILE A 80 -3.35 -5.25 4.43
N LEU A 81 -3.24 -4.22 5.26
CA LEU A 81 -4.28 -3.81 6.20
C LEU A 81 -5.05 -2.67 5.55
N SER A 82 -6.34 -2.86 5.34
CA SER A 82 -7.18 -1.87 4.66
C SER A 82 -8.55 -1.77 5.30
N THR A 83 -9.25 -0.68 5.00
CA THR A 83 -10.67 -0.52 5.30
C THR A 83 -11.51 -0.87 4.08
N ASP A 84 -12.80 -1.12 4.28
CA ASP A 84 -13.79 -1.36 3.23
C ASP A 84 -13.95 -0.18 2.25
N SER A 85 -13.75 1.05 2.74
CA SER A 85 -13.77 2.26 1.91
C SER A 85 -12.48 2.47 1.09
N GLU A 86 -11.40 1.83 1.47
CA GLU A 86 -10.11 1.93 0.78
C GLU A 86 -10.00 0.93 -0.37
N ILE A 87 -10.40 -0.31 -0.11
CA ILE A 87 -10.49 -1.37 -1.11
C ILE A 87 -11.97 -1.74 -1.27
N ASP A 88 -12.64 -1.04 -2.17
CA ASP A 88 -14.02 -1.33 -2.56
C ASP A 88 -14.11 -2.54 -3.52
N ALA A 89 -15.33 -2.88 -3.93
CA ALA A 89 -15.57 -4.01 -4.82
C ALA A 89 -14.79 -3.92 -6.14
N SER A 90 -14.58 -2.72 -6.69
CA SER A 90 -13.88 -2.53 -7.96
C SER A 90 -12.37 -2.77 -7.81
N TYR A 91 -11.77 -2.28 -6.75
CA TYR A 91 -10.36 -2.52 -6.45
C TYR A 91 -10.11 -3.96 -6.01
N TYR A 92 -11.05 -4.56 -5.27
CA TYR A 92 -10.96 -5.98 -4.92
C TYR A 92 -10.94 -6.88 -6.16
N GLU A 93 -11.78 -6.62 -7.14
CA GLU A 93 -11.78 -7.37 -8.41
C GLU A 93 -10.44 -7.32 -9.14
N LEU A 94 -9.71 -6.19 -9.04
CA LEU A 94 -8.39 -6.05 -9.66
C LEU A 94 -7.29 -6.86 -8.96
N MET A 95 -7.46 -7.19 -7.69
CA MET A 95 -6.43 -7.86 -6.90
C MET A 95 -6.72 -9.31 -6.56
N LYS A 96 -7.97 -9.76 -6.63
CA LYS A 96 -8.43 -11.06 -6.14
C LYS A 96 -7.62 -12.26 -6.64
N ASP A 97 -7.14 -12.21 -7.88
CA ASP A 97 -6.35 -13.32 -8.47
C ASP A 97 -4.95 -13.45 -7.83
N ASN A 98 -4.49 -12.40 -7.13
CA ASN A 98 -3.22 -12.38 -6.40
C ASN A 98 -3.39 -12.51 -4.88
N VAL A 99 -4.63 -12.64 -4.39
CA VAL A 99 -4.94 -12.78 -2.96
C VAL A 99 -4.89 -14.25 -2.57
N GLY A 100 -4.01 -14.61 -1.67
CA GLY A 100 -3.91 -15.97 -1.14
C GLY A 100 -4.92 -16.26 -0.02
N ASP A 101 -4.99 -15.36 0.94
CA ASP A 101 -5.94 -15.43 2.06
C ASP A 101 -6.46 -14.03 2.40
N GLU A 102 -7.68 -13.99 2.93
CA GLU A 102 -8.34 -12.75 3.32
C GLU A 102 -9.08 -12.93 4.63
N PHE A 103 -9.04 -11.88 5.45
CA PHE A 103 -9.65 -11.87 6.78
C PHE A 103 -10.30 -10.52 7.05
N THR A 104 -11.43 -10.56 7.75
CA THR A 104 -12.10 -9.37 8.28
C THR A 104 -11.94 -9.31 9.78
N LEU A 105 -11.58 -8.13 10.28
CA LEU A 105 -11.53 -7.82 11.71
C LEU A 105 -12.83 -7.11 12.09
N GLU A 106 -13.59 -7.72 13.01
CA GLU A 106 -14.83 -7.13 13.54
C GLU A 106 -14.65 -6.79 15.01
N TYR A 107 -14.78 -5.50 15.31
CA TYR A 107 -14.74 -5.02 16.69
C TYR A 107 -16.15 -5.03 17.31
N ASP A 108 -16.29 -5.66 18.48
CA ASP A 108 -17.50 -5.63 19.30
C ASP A 108 -17.36 -4.60 20.42
N GLU A 109 -18.18 -3.56 20.36
CA GLU A 109 -18.17 -2.48 21.34
C GLU A 109 -18.62 -2.92 22.75
N ILE A 110 -19.46 -3.95 22.86
CA ILE A 110 -20.00 -4.42 24.13
C ILE A 110 -18.93 -5.23 24.86
N SER A 111 -18.36 -6.23 24.20
CA SER A 111 -17.33 -7.09 24.80
C SER A 111 -15.93 -6.48 24.77
N LYS A 112 -15.75 -5.32 24.09
CA LYS A 112 -14.44 -4.67 23.86
C LYS A 112 -13.39 -5.61 23.25
N SER A 113 -13.83 -6.50 22.37
CA SER A 113 -12.98 -7.50 21.74
C SER A 113 -13.06 -7.43 20.21
N THR A 114 -12.01 -7.92 19.56
CA THR A 114 -11.97 -8.05 18.10
C THR A 114 -12.01 -9.52 17.72
N SER A 115 -12.91 -9.90 16.83
CA SER A 115 -12.96 -11.21 16.22
C SER A 115 -12.39 -11.18 14.81
N ILE A 116 -11.79 -12.31 14.39
CA ILE A 116 -11.23 -12.48 13.05
C ILE A 116 -12.13 -13.46 12.30
N LYS A 117 -12.63 -13.05 11.13
CA LYS A 117 -13.41 -13.91 10.24
C LYS A 117 -12.66 -14.10 8.93
N LYS A 118 -12.73 -15.31 8.37
CA LYS A 118 -12.17 -15.57 7.04
C LYS A 118 -13.11 -14.99 5.98
N GLY A 119 -12.51 -14.30 5.01
CA GLY A 119 -13.20 -13.65 3.90
C GLY A 119 -13.18 -12.12 4.00
N TYR A 120 -13.27 -11.47 2.84
CA TYR A 120 -13.36 -10.01 2.73
C TYR A 120 -14.83 -9.61 2.52
N LEU A 121 -15.39 -8.80 3.42
CA LEU A 121 -16.82 -8.48 3.46
C LEU A 121 -17.22 -7.33 2.53
N ILE A 122 -16.74 -7.31 1.29
CA ILE A 122 -17.27 -6.38 0.29
C ILE A 122 -18.71 -6.79 -0.02
N GLY A 123 -19.67 -5.94 0.36
CA GLY A 123 -21.08 -6.11 0.02
C GLY A 123 -21.91 -6.97 0.98
N ALA A 124 -21.45 -7.22 2.20
CA ALA A 124 -22.27 -7.87 3.24
C ALA A 124 -23.40 -6.97 3.80
N ASN A 125 -23.56 -5.77 3.28
CA ASN A 125 -24.68 -4.84 3.54
C ASN A 125 -25.49 -4.62 2.26
N VAL A 126 -26.16 -5.66 1.79
CA VAL A 126 -27.32 -5.54 0.91
C VAL A 126 -28.50 -6.20 1.59
#